data_812d90e6d570d9cd5197770d7747f5f6
#
_entry.id   812d90e6d570d9cd5197770d7747f5f6
#
_cell.length_a   1.000
_cell.length_b   1.000
_cell.length_c   1.000
_cell.angle_alpha   90.00
_cell.angle_beta   90.00
_cell.angle_gamma   90.00
#
_symmetry.space_group_name_H-M   'P 1'
#
loop_
_entity.id
_entity.type
_entity.pdbx_description
1 polymer ?
#
loop_
_entity_poly.entity_id
_entity_poly.type
_entity_poly.pdbx_seq_one_letter_code
_entity_poly.pdbx_strand_id
1 'polypeptide(L)'
;MTRFHHNLLPFALVVALLGAPRAHAAGRPAVAALQVTLRHHHVYRGPVDGIAGAMTTAAVIRFQRLHRLTPDGVVGPKTRRALGRFARHVLGSRPLAPGMSGWDVAELQFALAWHGFPNATIDGGFGSHTERALIKFQRWAHLAPDGIAGAGTFRALRAVLPRCPIALAWPVQAPIGSPFGPRGSGFHPGIDLPAPTGTRVGAAAAGRVVFAAYDPSGYGSLVEVAHGGGVLSMYAHLSTISVRVGQPVATGTRVGRVGSTGEATGPHLHFEVRVRGAAVDPVPSFS
;
A
#
# COMPACT_ATOMS: atom_id res chain seq x y z
N MET A 1 52.51 3.17 -19.52
CA MET A 1 51.65 2.26 -18.73
C MET A 1 50.87 3.09 -17.71
N THR A 2 49.70 3.58 -18.09
CA THR A 2 48.87 4.50 -17.29
C THR A 2 47.71 3.68 -16.68
N ARG A 3 47.73 3.50 -15.36
CA ARG A 3 46.63 2.81 -14.62
C ARG A 3 45.43 3.73 -14.48
N PHE A 4 44.32 3.39 -15.11
CA PHE A 4 43.03 4.00 -14.87
C PHE A 4 42.44 3.48 -13.54
N HIS A 5 42.36 4.34 -12.56
CA HIS A 5 41.60 4.07 -11.32
C HIS A 5 40.13 4.34 -11.60
N HIS A 6 39.31 3.31 -11.58
CA HIS A 6 37.87 3.44 -11.58
C HIS A 6 37.41 3.88 -10.18
N ASN A 7 37.14 5.16 -10.03
CA ASN A 7 36.43 5.70 -8.87
C ASN A 7 34.95 5.34 -8.98
N LEU A 8 34.53 4.30 -8.25
CA LEU A 8 33.15 4.04 -7.93
C LEU A 8 32.69 5.09 -6.92
N LEU A 9 31.98 6.13 -7.39
CA LEU A 9 31.31 7.09 -6.54
C LEU A 9 30.25 6.38 -5.69
N PRO A 10 30.22 6.57 -4.36
CA PRO A 10 29.20 6.01 -3.50
C PRO A 10 27.87 6.70 -3.79
N PHE A 11 26.82 5.94 -4.04
CA PHE A 11 25.44 6.41 -4.09
C PHE A 11 25.08 7.03 -2.73
N ALA A 12 25.32 8.32 -2.59
CA ALA A 12 24.71 9.13 -1.54
C ALA A 12 23.26 9.36 -1.92
N LEU A 13 22.30 8.86 -1.12
CA LEU A 13 20.88 9.21 -1.25
C LEU A 13 20.73 10.69 -0.90
N VAL A 14 20.93 11.57 -1.87
CA VAL A 14 20.66 13.00 -1.75
C VAL A 14 19.15 13.17 -1.72
N VAL A 15 18.62 13.59 -0.58
CA VAL A 15 17.25 14.07 -0.45
C VAL A 15 17.18 15.45 -1.13
N ALA A 16 17.11 15.50 -2.46
CA ALA A 16 16.89 16.73 -3.21
C ALA A 16 15.39 17.02 -3.28
N LEU A 17 15.03 18.19 -2.78
CA LEU A 17 13.71 18.77 -2.71
C LEU A 17 13.20 19.30 -4.06
N LEU A 18 11.87 19.35 -4.14
CA LEU A 18 10.97 20.20 -4.90
C LEU A 18 10.35 19.60 -6.18
N GLY A 19 9.07 19.35 -6.05
CA GLY A 19 8.13 19.16 -7.16
C GLY A 19 6.70 19.09 -6.64
N ALA A 20 5.82 19.89 -7.23
CA ALA A 20 4.38 20.04 -6.93
C ALA A 20 3.63 18.70 -6.71
N PRO A 21 2.43 18.70 -6.09
CA PRO A 21 1.67 17.50 -5.79
C PRO A 21 1.28 16.79 -7.09
N ARG A 22 2.09 15.82 -7.50
CA ARG A 22 1.71 14.87 -8.53
C ARG A 22 0.83 13.80 -7.89
N ALA A 23 -0.23 13.41 -8.62
CA ALA A 23 -1.02 12.23 -8.35
C ALA A 23 -0.13 11.12 -7.77
N HIS A 24 -0.53 10.56 -6.64
CA HIS A 24 0.17 9.63 -5.75
C HIS A 24 1.27 8.80 -6.43
N ALA A 25 2.47 9.37 -6.51
CA ALA A 25 3.64 8.60 -6.90
C ALA A 25 3.89 7.59 -5.80
N ALA A 26 3.91 6.30 -6.14
CA ALA A 26 4.26 5.24 -5.21
C ALA A 26 5.55 5.63 -4.46
N GLY A 27 5.51 5.64 -3.13
CA GLY A 27 6.66 5.97 -2.31
C GLY A 27 7.83 5.03 -2.62
N ARG A 28 9.04 5.42 -2.24
CA ARG A 28 10.25 4.62 -2.48
C ARG A 28 10.37 3.51 -1.44
N PRO A 29 10.45 2.22 -1.82
CA PRO A 29 10.60 1.11 -0.86
C PRO A 29 11.78 1.28 0.10
N ALA A 30 12.92 1.77 -0.39
CA ALA A 30 14.10 2.03 0.43
C ALA A 30 13.87 3.11 1.50
N VAL A 31 13.03 4.12 1.20
CA VAL A 31 12.66 5.15 2.19
C VAL A 31 11.69 4.57 3.22
N ALA A 32 10.73 3.74 2.78
CA ALA A 32 9.83 3.04 3.71
C ALA A 32 10.61 2.13 4.67
N ALA A 33 11.59 1.39 4.18
CA ALA A 33 12.48 0.57 5.01
C ALA A 33 13.32 1.42 5.99
N LEU A 34 13.77 2.61 5.57
CA LEU A 34 14.40 3.57 6.48
C LEU A 34 13.43 4.02 7.58
N GLN A 35 12.20 4.38 7.23
CA GLN A 35 11.18 4.79 8.19
C GLN A 35 10.88 3.68 9.21
N VAL A 36 10.76 2.43 8.76
CA VAL A 36 10.63 1.24 9.64
C VAL A 36 11.84 1.13 10.56
N THR A 37 13.05 1.22 10.02
CA THR A 37 14.28 1.12 10.83
C THR A 37 14.35 2.23 11.89
N LEU A 38 14.03 3.48 11.51
CA LEU A 38 14.00 4.62 12.43
C LEU A 38 12.90 4.48 13.50
N ARG A 39 11.79 3.76 13.21
CA ARG A 39 10.78 3.38 14.22
C ARG A 39 11.35 2.37 15.22
N HIS A 40 12.09 1.36 14.77
CA HIS A 40 12.78 0.42 15.66
C HIS A 40 13.78 1.10 16.60
N HIS A 41 14.39 2.20 16.15
CA HIS A 41 15.23 3.06 16.99
C HIS A 41 14.45 4.12 17.79
N HIS A 42 13.12 4.09 17.78
CA HIS A 42 12.22 5.02 18.49
C HIS A 42 12.39 6.51 18.14
N VAL A 43 13.00 6.82 16.99
CA VAL A 43 13.23 8.21 16.54
C VAL A 43 12.25 8.69 15.47
N TYR A 44 11.41 7.80 14.93
CA TYR A 44 10.39 8.11 13.92
C TYR A 44 9.00 7.65 14.36
N ARG A 45 8.00 8.53 14.25
CA ARG A 45 6.59 8.26 14.59
C ARG A 45 5.63 8.56 13.43
N GLY A 46 6.16 9.03 12.29
CA GLY A 46 5.37 9.32 11.09
C GLY A 46 4.87 8.07 10.35
N PRO A 47 4.08 8.20 9.30
CA PRO A 47 3.64 7.08 8.47
C PRO A 47 4.82 6.40 7.76
N VAL A 48 4.67 5.11 7.44
CA VAL A 48 5.61 4.38 6.56
C VAL A 48 5.13 4.57 5.12
N ASP A 49 5.36 5.76 4.56
CA ASP A 49 4.85 6.23 3.27
C ASP A 49 5.87 6.16 2.13
N GLY A 50 7.13 5.88 2.44
CA GLY A 50 8.21 5.86 1.46
C GLY A 50 8.60 7.26 0.95
N ILE A 51 8.17 8.33 1.64
CA ILE A 51 8.47 9.73 1.28
C ILE A 51 9.60 10.25 2.15
N ALA A 52 10.67 10.72 1.51
CA ALA A 52 11.78 11.37 2.19
C ALA A 52 11.45 12.84 2.53
N GLY A 53 10.41 13.03 3.35
CA GLY A 53 9.94 14.35 3.77
C GLY A 53 10.61 14.87 5.05
N ALA A 54 10.15 16.04 5.52
CA ALA A 54 10.70 16.72 6.71
C ALA A 54 10.72 15.83 7.96
N MET A 55 9.67 15.03 8.19
CA MET A 55 9.61 14.11 9.34
C MET A 55 10.68 13.01 9.27
N THR A 56 10.91 12.45 8.09
CA THR A 56 11.95 11.44 7.86
C THR A 56 13.34 12.04 8.07
N THR A 57 13.61 13.21 7.49
CA THR A 57 14.87 13.93 7.63
C THR A 57 15.14 14.30 9.11
N ALA A 58 14.15 14.83 9.82
CA ALA A 58 14.27 15.14 11.23
C ALA A 58 14.57 13.90 12.09
N ALA A 59 13.99 12.76 11.74
CA ALA A 59 14.27 11.49 12.43
C ALA A 59 15.69 10.99 12.16
N VAL A 60 16.19 11.12 10.92
CA VAL A 60 17.60 10.80 10.59
C VAL A 60 18.54 11.68 11.40
N ILE A 61 18.33 13.00 11.46
CA ILE A 61 19.13 13.94 12.26
C ILE A 61 19.11 13.52 13.75
N ARG A 62 17.94 13.17 14.29
CA ARG A 62 17.79 12.72 15.68
C ARG A 62 18.58 11.43 15.92
N PHE A 63 18.47 10.47 15.03
CA PHE A 63 19.24 9.22 15.05
C PHE A 63 20.75 9.48 15.04
N GLN A 64 21.21 10.34 14.12
CA GLN A 64 22.63 10.69 14.00
C GLN A 64 23.18 11.32 15.28
N ARG A 65 22.44 12.25 15.91
CA ARG A 65 22.80 12.84 17.21
C ARG A 65 22.95 11.79 18.31
N LEU A 66 21.98 10.87 18.43
CA LEU A 66 22.02 9.77 19.41
C LEU A 66 23.24 8.85 19.22
N HIS A 67 23.68 8.68 17.98
CA HIS A 67 24.83 7.84 17.64
C HIS A 67 26.13 8.62 17.47
N ARG A 68 26.20 9.90 17.89
CA ARG A 68 27.39 10.76 17.77
C ARG A 68 27.93 10.89 16.35
N LEU A 69 27.04 10.88 15.35
CA LEU A 69 27.33 11.13 13.96
C LEU A 69 27.06 12.59 13.60
N THR A 70 27.62 13.06 12.48
CA THR A 70 27.29 14.37 11.90
C THR A 70 25.79 14.43 11.63
N PRO A 71 25.00 15.37 12.22
CA PRO A 71 23.55 15.41 12.10
C PRO A 71 23.13 16.17 10.84
N ASP A 72 23.52 15.66 9.65
CA ASP A 72 23.27 16.24 8.32
C ASP A 72 21.97 15.79 7.68
N GLY A 73 21.26 14.83 8.27
CA GLY A 73 20.02 14.27 7.73
C GLY A 73 20.23 13.33 6.54
N VAL A 74 21.49 12.99 6.20
CA VAL A 74 21.84 12.13 5.07
C VAL A 74 22.20 10.72 5.56
N VAL A 75 21.56 9.70 4.95
CA VAL A 75 21.86 8.30 5.27
C VAL A 75 23.08 7.85 4.46
N GLY A 76 24.25 8.33 4.86
CA GLY A 76 25.54 7.92 4.32
C GLY A 76 26.05 6.60 4.92
N PRO A 77 27.26 6.12 4.52
CA PRO A 77 27.81 4.84 4.98
C PRO A 77 27.92 4.71 6.50
N LYS A 78 28.33 5.78 7.21
CA LYS A 78 28.42 5.81 8.68
C LYS A 78 27.05 5.66 9.33
N THR A 79 26.05 6.42 8.86
CA THR A 79 24.67 6.34 9.33
C THR A 79 24.10 4.94 9.06
N ARG A 80 24.29 4.39 7.86
CA ARG A 80 23.81 3.05 7.51
C ARG A 80 24.44 1.96 8.40
N ARG A 81 25.73 2.06 8.70
CA ARG A 81 26.39 1.14 9.64
C ARG A 81 25.80 1.24 11.05
N ALA A 82 25.52 2.45 11.52
CA ALA A 82 24.91 2.68 12.84
C ALA A 82 23.47 2.16 12.94
N LEU A 83 22.68 2.13 11.83
CA LEU A 83 21.37 1.51 11.77
C LEU A 83 21.40 -0.02 12.02
N GLY A 84 22.60 -0.63 12.02
CA GLY A 84 22.85 -1.97 12.49
C GLY A 84 22.47 -3.08 11.49
N ARG A 85 22.31 -4.30 12.03
CA ARG A 85 22.07 -5.52 11.22
C ARG A 85 20.77 -5.46 10.42
N PHE A 86 19.76 -4.74 10.91
CA PHE A 86 18.49 -4.57 10.22
C PHE A 86 18.66 -3.90 8.86
N ALA A 87 19.57 -2.93 8.74
CA ALA A 87 19.85 -2.20 7.49
C ALA A 87 20.88 -2.87 6.56
N ARG A 88 21.25 -4.15 6.81
CA ARG A 88 22.35 -4.83 6.10
C ARG A 88 21.99 -5.19 4.66
N HIS A 89 20.81 -5.77 4.44
CA HIS A 89 20.37 -6.30 3.15
C HIS A 89 19.35 -5.39 2.48
N VAL A 90 19.46 -5.21 1.18
CA VAL A 90 18.46 -4.49 0.35
C VAL A 90 17.64 -5.50 -0.44
N LEU A 91 16.45 -5.12 -0.88
CA LEU A 91 15.56 -5.98 -1.66
C LEU A 91 16.27 -6.53 -2.91
N GLY A 92 16.22 -7.84 -3.07
CA GLY A 92 16.84 -8.54 -4.19
C GLY A 92 18.28 -8.99 -3.94
N SER A 93 18.90 -8.66 -2.78
CA SER A 93 20.26 -9.14 -2.44
C SER A 93 20.29 -10.61 -1.99
N ARG A 94 19.14 -11.16 -1.59
CA ARG A 94 18.94 -12.57 -1.19
C ARG A 94 17.48 -12.96 -1.36
N PRO A 95 17.14 -14.25 -1.48
CA PRO A 95 15.75 -14.69 -1.35
C PRO A 95 15.20 -14.38 0.04
N LEU A 96 13.89 -14.10 0.14
CA LEU A 96 13.22 -13.81 1.40
C LEU A 96 12.13 -14.85 1.66
N ALA A 97 12.06 -15.35 2.90
CA ALA A 97 11.15 -16.40 3.34
C ALA A 97 10.62 -16.12 4.76
N PRO A 98 9.56 -16.83 5.22
CA PRO A 98 9.02 -16.70 6.56
C PRO A 98 10.10 -16.83 7.65
N GLY A 99 9.97 -16.01 8.71
CA GLY A 99 10.92 -15.92 9.82
C GLY A 99 12.07 -14.95 9.61
N MET A 100 12.30 -14.47 8.37
CA MET A 100 13.34 -13.46 8.11
C MET A 100 12.88 -12.08 8.55
N SER A 101 13.86 -11.20 8.85
CA SER A 101 13.58 -9.80 9.14
C SER A 101 14.69 -8.90 8.60
N GLY A 102 14.36 -7.64 8.35
CA GLY A 102 15.31 -6.65 7.92
C GLY A 102 14.73 -5.59 6.99
N TRP A 103 15.64 -4.75 6.53
CA TRP A 103 15.36 -3.69 5.57
C TRP A 103 14.75 -4.24 4.27
N ASP A 104 15.32 -5.32 3.75
CA ASP A 104 14.85 -6.02 2.55
C ASP A 104 13.42 -6.56 2.69
N VAL A 105 13.06 -7.04 3.89
CA VAL A 105 11.67 -7.46 4.18
C VAL A 105 10.73 -6.27 4.23
N ALA A 106 11.13 -5.14 4.84
CA ALA A 106 10.32 -3.92 4.83
C ALA A 106 10.11 -3.38 3.41
N GLU A 107 11.14 -3.43 2.56
CA GLU A 107 11.03 -3.08 1.13
C GLU A 107 10.04 -4.00 0.40
N LEU A 108 10.09 -5.32 0.65
CA LEU A 108 9.16 -6.30 0.09
C LEU A 108 7.72 -6.00 0.52
N GLN A 109 7.49 -5.80 1.82
CA GLN A 109 6.17 -5.50 2.39
C GLN A 109 5.56 -4.25 1.74
N PHE A 110 6.35 -3.19 1.60
CA PHE A 110 5.94 -1.94 0.98
C PHE A 110 5.62 -2.12 -0.51
N ALA A 111 6.47 -2.85 -1.24
CA ALA A 111 6.25 -3.12 -2.65
C ALA A 111 5.00 -3.99 -2.89
N LEU A 112 4.76 -5.03 -2.09
CA LEU A 112 3.55 -5.85 -2.16
C LEU A 112 2.29 -5.01 -1.93
N ALA A 113 2.30 -4.11 -0.95
CA ALA A 113 1.17 -3.23 -0.65
C ALA A 113 0.81 -2.32 -1.84
N TRP A 114 1.80 -1.69 -2.48
CA TRP A 114 1.59 -0.88 -3.67
C TRP A 114 1.15 -1.69 -4.91
N HIS A 115 1.49 -2.97 -4.98
CA HIS A 115 0.96 -3.88 -6.00
C HIS A 115 -0.45 -4.40 -5.68
N GLY A 116 -1.08 -3.87 -4.62
CA GLY A 116 -2.46 -4.21 -4.24
C GLY A 116 -2.58 -5.45 -3.34
N PHE A 117 -1.49 -5.89 -2.74
CA PHE A 117 -1.45 -7.02 -1.80
C PHE A 117 -0.93 -6.56 -0.43
N PRO A 118 -1.68 -5.74 0.32
CA PRO A 118 -1.25 -5.25 1.63
C PRO A 118 -1.11 -6.40 2.63
N ASN A 119 -0.14 -6.27 3.53
CA ASN A 119 0.28 -7.28 4.50
C ASN A 119 0.08 -6.80 5.95
N ALA A 120 -1.05 -6.21 6.26
CA ALA A 120 -1.40 -5.63 7.57
C ALA A 120 -0.42 -4.52 8.01
N THR A 121 0.81 -4.88 8.40
CA THR A 121 1.82 -3.93 8.91
C THR A 121 3.12 -4.02 8.13
N ILE A 122 3.70 -2.89 7.80
CA ILE A 122 5.04 -2.77 7.22
C ILE A 122 6.00 -2.58 8.40
N ASP A 123 6.57 -3.67 8.89
CA ASP A 123 7.39 -3.72 10.11
C ASP A 123 8.78 -4.33 9.88
N GLY A 124 9.03 -4.88 8.68
CA GLY A 124 10.26 -5.55 8.32
C GLY A 124 10.38 -6.97 8.88
N GLY A 125 9.29 -7.56 9.39
CA GLY A 125 9.21 -8.96 9.81
C GLY A 125 8.45 -9.80 8.79
N PHE A 126 9.03 -10.89 8.30
CA PHE A 126 8.37 -11.81 7.38
C PHE A 126 7.51 -12.81 8.16
N GLY A 127 6.34 -12.37 8.61
CA GLY A 127 5.35 -13.18 9.28
C GLY A 127 4.29 -13.74 8.31
N SER A 128 3.28 -14.42 8.85
CA SER A 128 2.20 -15.07 8.08
C SER A 128 1.37 -14.10 7.22
N HIS A 129 1.24 -12.84 7.62
CA HIS A 129 0.57 -11.81 6.80
C HIS A 129 1.38 -11.49 5.54
N THR A 130 2.71 -11.33 5.67
CA THR A 130 3.62 -11.10 4.55
C THR A 130 3.63 -12.30 3.60
N GLU A 131 3.68 -13.52 4.14
CA GLU A 131 3.62 -14.76 3.35
C GLU A 131 2.33 -14.84 2.53
N ARG A 132 1.17 -14.64 3.16
CA ARG A 132 -0.13 -14.64 2.46
C ARG A 132 -0.22 -13.58 1.37
N ALA A 133 0.28 -12.36 1.63
CA ALA A 133 0.33 -11.28 0.65
C ALA A 133 1.23 -11.66 -0.53
N LEU A 134 2.41 -12.23 -0.25
CA LEU A 134 3.35 -12.68 -1.28
C LEU A 134 2.76 -13.81 -2.14
N ILE A 135 2.13 -14.82 -1.54
CA ILE A 135 1.49 -15.92 -2.28
C ILE A 135 0.38 -15.39 -3.20
N LYS A 136 -0.44 -14.44 -2.74
CA LYS A 136 -1.47 -13.78 -3.58
C LYS A 136 -0.83 -13.02 -4.73
N PHE A 137 0.23 -12.25 -4.47
CA PHE A 137 0.99 -11.53 -5.50
C PHE A 137 1.60 -12.49 -6.53
N GLN A 138 2.23 -13.57 -6.09
CA GLN A 138 2.84 -14.57 -6.99
C GLN A 138 1.80 -15.18 -7.92
N ARG A 139 0.62 -15.57 -7.41
CA ARG A 139 -0.49 -16.06 -8.25
C ARG A 139 -0.94 -15.01 -9.26
N TRP A 140 -1.10 -13.76 -8.84
CA TRP A 140 -1.46 -12.64 -9.71
C TRP A 140 -0.43 -12.39 -10.80
N ALA A 141 0.85 -12.51 -10.46
CA ALA A 141 1.99 -12.34 -11.38
C ALA A 141 2.31 -13.59 -12.21
N HIS A 142 1.49 -14.65 -12.14
CA HIS A 142 1.69 -15.94 -12.82
C HIS A 142 3.04 -16.62 -12.46
N LEU A 143 3.47 -16.48 -11.21
CA LEU A 143 4.62 -17.16 -10.63
C LEU A 143 4.18 -18.36 -9.80
N ALA A 144 5.11 -19.28 -9.49
CA ALA A 144 4.87 -20.33 -8.50
C ALA A 144 4.54 -19.67 -7.13
N PRO A 145 3.39 -20.00 -6.50
CA PRO A 145 2.95 -19.38 -5.25
C PRO A 145 3.57 -20.10 -4.05
N ASP A 146 4.91 -20.11 -3.96
CA ASP A 146 5.70 -20.83 -2.96
C ASP A 146 5.92 -20.04 -1.65
N GLY A 147 5.53 -18.76 -1.60
CA GLY A 147 5.74 -17.90 -0.44
C GLY A 147 7.19 -17.47 -0.24
N ILE A 148 8.08 -17.69 -1.22
CA ILE A 148 9.49 -17.28 -1.19
C ILE A 148 9.70 -16.16 -2.21
N ALA A 149 10.15 -14.98 -1.76
CA ALA A 149 10.47 -13.90 -2.68
C ALA A 149 11.87 -14.11 -3.29
N GLY A 150 11.92 -14.76 -4.43
CA GLY A 150 13.12 -14.98 -5.23
C GLY A 150 13.23 -14.00 -6.41
N ALA A 151 14.19 -14.24 -7.32
CA ALA A 151 14.50 -13.39 -8.47
C ALA A 151 13.29 -13.11 -9.37
N GLY A 152 12.41 -14.11 -9.60
CA GLY A 152 11.16 -13.95 -10.35
C GLY A 152 10.21 -12.96 -9.69
N THR A 153 10.02 -13.09 -8.37
CA THR A 153 9.21 -12.18 -7.55
C THR A 153 9.77 -10.75 -7.60
N PHE A 154 11.08 -10.58 -7.41
CA PHE A 154 11.70 -9.25 -7.45
C PHE A 154 11.61 -8.60 -8.83
N ARG A 155 11.64 -9.38 -9.91
CA ARG A 155 11.42 -8.89 -11.27
C ARG A 155 9.99 -8.41 -11.45
N ALA A 156 9.01 -9.20 -11.00
CA ALA A 156 7.59 -8.84 -11.08
C ALA A 156 7.25 -7.59 -10.26
N LEU A 157 7.84 -7.41 -9.08
CA LEU A 157 7.68 -6.21 -8.25
C LEU A 157 8.28 -4.93 -8.85
N ARG A 158 9.10 -5.03 -9.89
CA ARG A 158 9.60 -3.88 -10.66
C ARG A 158 8.71 -3.49 -11.84
N ALA A 159 7.69 -4.30 -12.15
CA ALA A 159 6.74 -4.00 -13.21
C ALA A 159 5.83 -2.81 -12.84
N VAL A 160 5.11 -2.30 -13.85
CA VAL A 160 4.14 -1.22 -13.66
C VAL A 160 3.03 -1.68 -12.70
N LEU A 161 2.64 -0.79 -11.78
CA LEU A 161 1.55 -1.04 -10.84
C LEU A 161 0.23 -1.29 -11.58
N PRO A 162 -0.63 -2.20 -11.09
CA PRO A 162 -1.94 -2.43 -11.69
C PRO A 162 -2.80 -1.17 -11.62
N ARG A 163 -3.64 -0.95 -12.64
CA ARG A 163 -4.59 0.16 -12.71
C ARG A 163 -5.97 -0.37 -13.06
N CYS A 164 -7.00 0.34 -12.64
CA CYS A 164 -8.36 0.03 -13.05
C CYS A 164 -8.51 0.32 -14.56
N PRO A 165 -8.94 -0.66 -15.39
CA PRO A 165 -9.02 -0.50 -16.84
C PRO A 165 -10.38 0.05 -17.31
N ILE A 166 -11.33 0.34 -16.40
CA ILE A 166 -12.67 0.85 -16.72
C ILE A 166 -12.90 2.22 -16.11
N ALA A 167 -13.77 3.02 -16.74
CA ALA A 167 -14.25 4.26 -16.15
C ALA A 167 -15.22 3.97 -14.99
N LEU A 168 -15.17 4.79 -13.95
CA LEU A 168 -15.97 4.68 -12.74
C LEU A 168 -16.75 5.97 -12.50
N ALA A 169 -18.01 5.86 -12.12
CA ALA A 169 -18.77 6.95 -11.53
C ALA A 169 -18.53 7.00 -10.00
N TRP A 170 -18.59 8.19 -9.42
CA TRP A 170 -18.50 8.35 -7.97
C TRP A 170 -19.65 7.61 -7.27
N PRO A 171 -19.36 6.65 -6.37
CA PRO A 171 -20.41 5.90 -5.67
C PRO A 171 -21.17 6.74 -4.65
N VAL A 172 -20.53 7.79 -4.13
CA VAL A 172 -21.10 8.82 -3.25
C VAL A 172 -20.48 10.15 -3.62
N GLN A 173 -21.28 11.22 -3.66
CA GLN A 173 -20.77 12.59 -3.84
C GLN A 173 -20.24 13.11 -2.49
N ALA A 174 -18.97 12.86 -2.21
CA ALA A 174 -18.28 13.27 -1.00
C ALA A 174 -16.78 13.50 -1.26
N PRO A 175 -16.11 14.35 -0.48
CA PRO A 175 -14.67 14.48 -0.56
C PRO A 175 -13.98 13.18 -0.14
N ILE A 176 -12.72 12.97 -0.59
CA ILE A 176 -11.90 11.86 -0.10
C ILE A 176 -11.40 12.22 1.30
N GLY A 177 -11.84 11.50 2.31
CA GLY A 177 -11.40 11.65 3.70
C GLY A 177 -10.09 10.90 3.98
N SER A 178 -9.92 9.73 3.34
CA SER A 178 -8.67 8.95 3.39
C SER A 178 -8.38 8.34 2.03
N PRO A 179 -7.22 8.64 1.42
CA PRO A 179 -6.86 8.13 0.10
C PRO A 179 -6.33 6.68 0.15
N PHE A 180 -6.29 6.05 -1.02
CA PHE A 180 -5.54 4.81 -1.27
C PHE A 180 -4.06 5.04 -0.97
N GLY A 181 -3.42 4.09 -0.29
CA GLY A 181 -1.98 4.16 -0.03
C GLY A 181 -1.59 3.96 1.44
N PRO A 182 -0.37 4.33 1.82
CA PRO A 182 0.15 4.15 3.17
C PRO A 182 -0.69 4.84 4.25
N ARG A 183 -1.02 4.09 5.33
CA ARG A 183 -1.76 4.57 6.50
C ARG A 183 -1.08 4.11 7.78
N GLY A 184 -0.44 5.02 8.51
CA GLY A 184 0.34 4.66 9.70
C GLY A 184 1.50 3.72 9.38
N SER A 185 1.48 2.51 9.89
CA SER A 185 2.40 1.41 9.52
C SER A 185 1.78 0.40 8.54
N GLY A 186 0.51 0.60 8.15
CA GLY A 186 -0.21 -0.25 7.23
C GLY A 186 -0.43 0.41 5.87
N PHE A 187 -1.42 -0.13 5.14
CA PHE A 187 -1.80 0.32 3.81
C PHE A 187 -3.31 0.30 3.65
N HIS A 188 -3.89 1.37 3.11
CA HIS A 188 -5.30 1.51 2.82
C HIS A 188 -5.59 1.04 1.39
N PRO A 189 -6.31 -0.08 1.18
CA PRO A 189 -6.51 -0.68 -0.13
C PRO A 189 -7.61 -0.02 -0.97
N GLY A 190 -8.21 1.07 -0.48
CA GLY A 190 -9.30 1.80 -1.12
C GLY A 190 -9.27 3.28 -0.82
N ILE A 191 -10.42 3.92 -0.93
CA ILE A 191 -10.64 5.30 -0.49
C ILE A 191 -11.81 5.33 0.50
N ASP A 192 -11.73 6.23 1.49
CA ASP A 192 -12.85 6.51 2.39
C ASP A 192 -13.55 7.80 1.97
N LEU A 193 -14.87 7.73 1.80
CA LEU A 193 -15.76 8.81 1.39
C LEU A 193 -16.70 9.15 2.55
N PRO A 194 -16.35 10.10 3.45
CA PRO A 194 -17.17 10.50 4.58
C PRO A 194 -18.51 11.07 4.10
N ALA A 195 -19.60 10.50 4.60
CA ALA A 195 -20.95 11.00 4.32
C ALA A 195 -21.90 10.57 5.46
N PRO A 196 -23.00 11.30 5.69
CA PRO A 196 -23.97 10.95 6.73
C PRO A 196 -24.51 9.53 6.56
N THR A 197 -24.78 8.84 7.68
CA THR A 197 -25.45 7.55 7.67
C THR A 197 -26.78 7.65 6.91
N GLY A 198 -27.06 6.67 6.04
CA GLY A 198 -28.25 6.66 5.20
C GLY A 198 -28.06 7.32 3.83
N THR A 199 -26.95 8.01 3.57
CA THR A 199 -26.61 8.54 2.23
C THR A 199 -26.62 7.42 1.21
N ARG A 200 -27.21 7.67 0.04
CA ARG A 200 -27.31 6.68 -1.05
C ARG A 200 -25.92 6.33 -1.59
N VAL A 201 -25.67 5.02 -1.76
CA VAL A 201 -24.48 4.49 -2.43
C VAL A 201 -24.88 3.89 -3.78
N GLY A 202 -24.28 4.37 -4.86
CA GLY A 202 -24.52 3.89 -6.23
C GLY A 202 -23.43 2.94 -6.71
N ALA A 203 -23.75 2.01 -7.61
CA ALA A 203 -22.75 1.19 -8.31
C ALA A 203 -21.85 2.09 -9.16
N ALA A 204 -20.53 1.97 -9.02
CA ALA A 204 -19.55 2.80 -9.74
C ALA A 204 -19.47 2.47 -11.24
N ALA A 205 -19.84 1.26 -11.64
CA ALA A 205 -19.96 0.83 -13.03
C ALA A 205 -21.04 -0.26 -13.14
N ALA A 206 -21.49 -0.52 -14.38
CA ALA A 206 -22.40 -1.63 -14.65
C ALA A 206 -21.72 -2.96 -14.35
N GLY A 207 -22.46 -3.95 -13.86
CA GLY A 207 -21.92 -5.25 -13.51
C GLY A 207 -22.94 -6.21 -12.90
N ARG A 208 -22.44 -7.21 -12.17
CA ARG A 208 -23.25 -8.20 -11.45
C ARG A 208 -22.78 -8.29 -10.00
N VAL A 209 -23.72 -8.26 -9.07
CA VAL A 209 -23.44 -8.45 -7.64
C VAL A 209 -22.94 -9.87 -7.40
N VAL A 210 -21.77 -10.00 -6.78
CA VAL A 210 -21.13 -11.29 -6.44
C VAL A 210 -21.08 -11.55 -4.94
N PHE A 211 -21.21 -10.49 -4.12
CA PHE A 211 -21.33 -10.58 -2.66
C PHE A 211 -22.29 -9.49 -2.15
N ALA A 212 -23.14 -9.82 -1.16
CA ALA A 212 -24.07 -8.90 -0.53
C ALA A 212 -24.46 -9.42 0.85
N ALA A 213 -23.60 -9.24 1.86
CA ALA A 213 -23.78 -9.74 3.22
C ALA A 213 -22.88 -9.00 4.21
N TYR A 214 -22.95 -9.38 5.49
CA TYR A 214 -22.02 -8.92 6.52
C TYR A 214 -20.70 -9.72 6.40
N ASP A 215 -19.58 -8.99 6.35
CA ASP A 215 -18.23 -9.53 6.35
C ASP A 215 -17.55 -9.25 7.70
N PRO A 216 -17.15 -10.30 8.46
CA PRO A 216 -16.56 -10.13 9.80
C PRO A 216 -15.09 -9.73 9.79
N SER A 217 -14.45 -9.65 8.61
CA SER A 217 -13.02 -9.32 8.49
C SER A 217 -12.71 -7.82 8.59
N GLY A 218 -13.69 -7.01 9.02
CA GLY A 218 -13.57 -5.58 9.19
C GLY A 218 -14.47 -4.75 8.27
N TYR A 219 -14.88 -5.29 7.10
CA TYR A 219 -15.71 -4.55 6.13
C TYR A 219 -17.15 -4.29 6.61
N GLY A 220 -17.67 -5.08 7.56
CA GLY A 220 -19.06 -4.96 8.00
C GLY A 220 -20.04 -5.35 6.89
N SER A 221 -21.14 -4.61 6.73
CA SER A 221 -22.07 -4.84 5.63
C SER A 221 -21.42 -4.43 4.31
N LEU A 222 -21.21 -5.42 3.43
CA LEU A 222 -20.42 -5.32 2.21
C LEU A 222 -21.23 -5.72 0.99
N VAL A 223 -21.07 -4.96 -0.10
CA VAL A 223 -21.50 -5.35 -1.45
C VAL A 223 -20.27 -5.39 -2.35
N GLU A 224 -20.18 -6.46 -3.17
CA GLU A 224 -19.18 -6.55 -4.24
C GLU A 224 -19.86 -6.68 -5.59
N VAL A 225 -19.38 -5.92 -6.59
CA VAL A 225 -19.88 -5.93 -7.96
C VAL A 225 -18.77 -6.29 -8.92
N ALA A 226 -18.95 -7.36 -9.69
CA ALA A 226 -18.04 -7.77 -10.76
C ALA A 226 -18.41 -7.06 -12.07
N HIS A 227 -17.40 -6.43 -12.71
CA HIS A 227 -17.56 -5.64 -13.95
C HIS A 227 -17.03 -6.32 -15.21
N GLY A 228 -16.61 -7.59 -15.11
CA GLY A 228 -15.91 -8.29 -16.18
C GLY A 228 -14.40 -8.00 -16.18
N GLY A 229 -13.63 -8.73 -17.02
CA GLY A 229 -12.17 -8.53 -17.13
C GLY A 229 -11.37 -8.71 -15.83
N GLY A 230 -11.97 -9.34 -14.79
CA GLY A 230 -11.37 -9.46 -13.46
C GLY A 230 -11.45 -8.19 -12.61
N VAL A 231 -12.27 -7.21 -12.99
CA VAL A 231 -12.49 -5.97 -12.22
C VAL A 231 -13.64 -6.18 -11.22
N LEU A 232 -13.41 -5.81 -9.98
CA LEU A 232 -14.35 -5.88 -8.86
C LEU A 232 -14.38 -4.53 -8.15
N SER A 233 -15.56 -4.00 -7.83
CA SER A 233 -15.73 -2.89 -6.89
C SER A 233 -16.38 -3.36 -5.60
N MET A 234 -15.95 -2.79 -4.47
CA MET A 234 -16.39 -3.15 -3.13
C MET A 234 -16.92 -1.91 -2.41
N TYR A 235 -18.06 -2.07 -1.74
CA TYR A 235 -18.77 -1.01 -1.03
C TYR A 235 -19.00 -1.47 0.41
N ALA A 236 -18.20 -0.98 1.34
CA ALA A 236 -18.16 -1.46 2.72
C ALA A 236 -18.73 -0.46 3.73
N HIS A 237 -18.85 -0.92 4.98
CA HIS A 237 -19.40 -0.19 6.14
C HIS A 237 -20.86 0.26 5.96
N LEU A 238 -21.60 -0.42 5.08
CA LEU A 238 -22.98 -0.03 4.77
C LEU A 238 -23.90 -0.16 5.98
N SER A 239 -24.87 0.76 6.12
CA SER A 239 -25.98 0.63 7.08
C SER A 239 -27.08 -0.28 6.56
N THR A 240 -27.27 -0.33 5.22
CA THR A 240 -28.25 -1.20 4.56
C THR A 240 -27.69 -1.68 3.22
N ILE A 241 -27.97 -2.94 2.88
CA ILE A 241 -27.71 -3.53 1.56
C ILE A 241 -29.03 -3.46 0.77
N SER A 242 -28.99 -2.99 -0.48
CA SER A 242 -30.17 -2.78 -1.33
C SER A 242 -30.25 -3.72 -2.53
N VAL A 243 -29.32 -4.66 -2.64
CA VAL A 243 -29.19 -5.61 -3.76
C VAL A 243 -28.96 -7.02 -3.23
N ARG A 244 -29.08 -8.04 -4.11
CA ARG A 244 -28.82 -9.45 -3.80
C ARG A 244 -27.79 -10.03 -4.75
N VAL A 245 -27.10 -11.08 -4.32
CA VAL A 245 -26.14 -11.83 -5.16
C VAL A 245 -26.83 -12.30 -6.45
N GLY A 246 -26.12 -12.19 -7.57
CA GLY A 246 -26.60 -12.50 -8.91
C GLY A 246 -27.36 -11.36 -9.60
N GLN A 247 -27.75 -10.29 -8.90
CA GLN A 247 -28.47 -9.15 -9.47
C GLN A 247 -27.58 -8.36 -10.43
N PRO A 248 -28.02 -8.10 -11.69
CA PRO A 248 -27.39 -7.14 -12.56
C PRO A 248 -27.64 -5.72 -12.06
N VAL A 249 -26.63 -4.85 -12.16
CA VAL A 249 -26.71 -3.42 -11.81
C VAL A 249 -26.15 -2.58 -12.94
N ALA A 250 -26.81 -1.46 -13.24
CA ALA A 250 -26.27 -0.41 -14.08
C ALA A 250 -25.46 0.57 -13.24
N THR A 251 -24.60 1.37 -13.86
CA THR A 251 -23.93 2.49 -13.20
C THR A 251 -24.95 3.38 -12.48
N GLY A 252 -24.68 3.75 -11.23
CA GLY A 252 -25.57 4.54 -10.39
C GLY A 252 -26.72 3.77 -9.75
N THR A 253 -26.94 2.48 -10.06
CA THR A 253 -27.93 1.65 -9.35
C THR A 253 -27.60 1.64 -7.85
N ARG A 254 -28.60 1.93 -6.99
CA ARG A 254 -28.40 1.92 -5.54
C ARG A 254 -28.00 0.51 -5.07
N VAL A 255 -26.82 0.37 -4.50
CA VAL A 255 -26.32 -0.89 -3.92
C VAL A 255 -26.50 -0.94 -2.40
N GLY A 256 -26.61 0.23 -1.75
CA GLY A 256 -26.78 0.32 -0.30
C GLY A 256 -26.88 1.77 0.17
N ARG A 257 -26.64 1.95 1.46
CA ARG A 257 -26.56 3.27 2.12
C ARG A 257 -25.34 3.31 3.02
N VAL A 258 -24.70 4.48 3.10
CA VAL A 258 -23.58 4.74 4.01
C VAL A 258 -23.95 4.39 5.44
N GLY A 259 -23.02 3.80 6.16
CA GLY A 259 -23.13 3.45 7.56
C GLY A 259 -21.80 3.54 8.29
N SER A 260 -21.68 2.74 9.35
CA SER A 260 -20.48 2.62 10.19
C SER A 260 -20.38 1.20 10.76
N THR A 261 -20.72 0.18 9.95
CA THR A 261 -20.64 -1.23 10.36
C THR A 261 -19.21 -1.78 10.19
N GLY A 262 -18.85 -2.83 10.93
CA GLY A 262 -17.50 -3.39 10.93
C GLY A 262 -16.48 -2.49 11.64
N GLU A 263 -15.25 -2.41 11.13
CA GLU A 263 -14.14 -1.63 11.73
C GLU A 263 -14.14 -0.18 11.23
N ALA A 264 -15.27 0.54 11.38
CA ALA A 264 -15.40 1.94 11.00
C ALA A 264 -15.33 2.86 12.23
N THR A 265 -14.56 3.97 12.14
CA THR A 265 -14.47 4.97 13.21
C THR A 265 -15.56 6.03 13.18
N GLY A 266 -16.38 6.05 12.14
CA GLY A 266 -17.49 6.97 11.93
C GLY A 266 -18.18 6.74 10.58
N PRO A 267 -19.28 7.44 10.26
CA PRO A 267 -20.02 7.22 9.03
C PRO A 267 -19.19 7.57 7.78
N HIS A 268 -18.94 6.60 6.92
CA HIS A 268 -18.30 6.76 5.61
C HIS A 268 -18.58 5.55 4.71
N LEU A 269 -18.38 5.70 3.41
CA LEU A 269 -18.24 4.59 2.48
C LEU A 269 -16.75 4.28 2.35
N HIS A 270 -16.34 3.06 2.67
CA HIS A 270 -15.06 2.53 2.22
C HIS A 270 -15.26 1.90 0.82
N PHE A 271 -14.54 2.41 -0.17
CA PHE A 271 -14.65 1.98 -1.57
C PHE A 271 -13.33 1.44 -2.08
N GLU A 272 -13.34 0.19 -2.54
CA GLU A 272 -12.18 -0.45 -3.19
C GLU A 272 -12.47 -0.81 -4.64
N VAL A 273 -11.41 -0.82 -5.45
CA VAL A 273 -11.41 -1.48 -6.76
C VAL A 273 -10.28 -2.50 -6.78
N ARG A 274 -10.60 -3.70 -7.27
CA ARG A 274 -9.61 -4.78 -7.43
C ARG A 274 -9.56 -5.23 -8.87
N VAL A 275 -8.34 -5.48 -9.36
CA VAL A 275 -8.09 -6.01 -10.71
C VAL A 275 -7.40 -7.37 -10.56
N ARG A 276 -8.11 -8.44 -10.87
CA ARG A 276 -7.65 -9.83 -10.64
C ARG A 276 -7.19 -10.07 -9.20
N GLY A 277 -7.88 -9.43 -8.23
CA GLY A 277 -7.59 -9.53 -6.80
C GLY A 277 -6.59 -8.50 -6.25
N ALA A 278 -5.85 -7.78 -7.09
CA ALA A 278 -4.99 -6.68 -6.67
C ALA A 278 -5.81 -5.41 -6.40
N ALA A 279 -5.74 -4.84 -5.22
CA ALA A 279 -6.32 -3.54 -4.91
C ALA A 279 -5.60 -2.43 -5.70
N VAL A 280 -6.35 -1.52 -6.29
CA VAL A 280 -5.82 -0.43 -7.11
C VAL A 280 -6.41 0.91 -6.69
N ASP A 281 -5.66 2.00 -6.89
CA ASP A 281 -6.19 3.34 -6.67
C ASP A 281 -7.36 3.60 -7.62
N PRO A 282 -8.59 3.83 -7.12
CA PRO A 282 -9.74 4.08 -7.97
C PRO A 282 -9.78 5.50 -8.54
N VAL A 283 -9.07 6.45 -7.92
CA VAL A 283 -9.18 7.88 -8.22
C VAL A 283 -8.89 8.21 -9.69
N PRO A 284 -7.84 7.66 -10.33
CA PRO A 284 -7.56 7.95 -11.73
C PRO A 284 -8.63 7.47 -12.73
N SER A 285 -9.58 6.64 -12.28
CA SER A 285 -10.62 6.04 -13.13
C SER A 285 -11.98 6.70 -12.99
N PHE A 286 -12.15 7.65 -12.06
CA PHE A 286 -13.38 8.42 -11.95
C PHE A 286 -13.51 9.41 -13.10
N SER A 287 -14.72 9.50 -13.65
CA SER A 287 -15.14 10.40 -14.74
C SER A 287 -16.26 11.33 -14.27
#